data_9a3dd3ec132e217364fc441ef5a87b34
#
_entry.id   9a3dd3ec132e217364fc441ef5a87b34
#
_cell.length_a   1.000
_cell.length_b   1.000
_cell.length_c   1.000
_cell.angle_alpha   90.00
_cell.angle_beta   90.00
_cell.angle_gamma   90.00
#
_symmetry.space_group_name_H-M   'P 1'
#
loop_
_entity.id
_entity.type
_entity.pdbx_description
1 polymer ?
#
loop_
_entity_poly.entity_id
_entity_poly.type
_entity_poly.pdbx_seq_one_letter_code
_entity_poly.pdbx_strand_id
1 'polypeptide(L)'
;MHFGKSHLEDKREDLRSHYGKIEKTAGVTALRIAFCLLLVVLVCGTGLVIGAVRGVIDSAPDISEANIMPLGNASFIYDADGNQVQKLTGAQGNRVSISIEEIPLDMQHAIVAVEDARFYEHNGIDPSGIIRAFVVGVSHGFHFTEGASTITQQLLKNNVFTDWMEETRMQSFKRKIQEQYLALKLEKTLTAEGENAKDVILENYLNTINLGSGCYGVQTAAQTYFGKDAKDLTLSECAVLAAIPKAPTAYNPKNHPEKNQQRRDKILNNMKEQGYITEEEYTIAMNDNVYDRIAMHTQSQAESAPYSYFIDEVITNLINDLMVQKGYTEVQAKNVVYSGGLKIYTTQDSYMQSILDTEFQNPENFPANTQIGLDWALTVEQADGEVQNYSKEMLQLYFRNSDPNFDLLFDSQEEAQSYIDQYKAAIMQEGDTIVAERSSFTPQPQACMTVMDQRTGYVKAIVGGRGEKTASLTFNRATDNYSQPGSTFKILSAYGPALDLGKITLATVIKDE
;
A
#
# COMPACT_ATOMS: atom_id res chain seq x y z
N MET A 1 -17.65 35.68 -62.16
CA MET A 1 -16.42 35.89 -62.97
C MET A 1 -16.88 35.96 -64.43
N HIS A 2 -16.70 37.16 -65.07
CA HIS A 2 -16.98 37.34 -66.49
C HIS A 2 -15.79 36.86 -67.31
N PHE A 3 -15.95 35.78 -68.02
CA PHE A 3 -14.93 35.21 -68.94
C PHE A 3 -15.20 35.71 -70.40
N GLY A 4 -15.31 37.03 -70.63
CA GLY A 4 -15.39 37.57 -71.97
C GLY A 4 -14.01 37.74 -72.60
N LYS A 5 -13.91 37.55 -73.98
CA LYS A 5 -12.63 37.70 -74.73
C LYS A 5 -11.92 39.04 -74.49
N SER A 6 -12.67 40.15 -74.34
CA SER A 6 -12.14 41.49 -74.01
C SER A 6 -11.42 41.51 -72.65
N HIS A 7 -11.99 40.88 -71.63
CA HIS A 7 -11.41 40.85 -70.29
C HIS A 7 -10.15 39.96 -70.21
N LEU A 8 -9.97 39.00 -71.09
CA LEU A 8 -8.74 38.24 -71.24
C LEU A 8 -7.66 39.01 -71.98
N GLU A 9 -8.03 39.89 -72.93
CA GLU A 9 -7.08 40.77 -73.60
C GLU A 9 -6.59 41.90 -72.68
N ASP A 10 -7.48 42.56 -71.95
CA ASP A 10 -7.15 43.58 -70.95
C ASP A 10 -6.19 43.01 -69.86
N LYS A 11 -6.46 41.81 -69.40
CA LYS A 11 -5.65 41.12 -68.40
C LYS A 11 -4.29 40.64 -68.98
N ARG A 12 -4.22 40.37 -70.30
CA ARG A 12 -2.96 40.07 -70.99
C ARG A 12 -2.10 41.30 -71.23
N GLU A 13 -2.70 42.47 -71.53
CA GLU A 13 -2.00 43.76 -71.64
C GLU A 13 -1.46 44.24 -70.31
N ASP A 14 -2.28 44.12 -69.25
CA ASP A 14 -1.89 44.46 -67.87
C ASP A 14 -0.69 43.57 -67.40
N LEU A 15 -0.69 42.30 -67.70
CA LEU A 15 0.39 41.36 -67.38
C LEU A 15 1.67 41.59 -68.25
N ARG A 16 1.55 42.27 -69.41
CA ARG A 16 2.68 42.67 -70.29
C ARG A 16 3.20 44.05 -69.97
N SER A 17 2.45 44.87 -69.26
CA SER A 17 2.89 46.20 -68.83
C SER A 17 4.12 46.09 -67.92
N HIS A 18 4.94 47.12 -67.90
CA HIS A 18 6.14 47.18 -67.02
C HIS A 18 5.75 47.12 -65.54
N TYR A 19 4.66 47.75 -65.17
CA TYR A 19 4.06 47.71 -63.82
C TYR A 19 3.51 46.35 -63.46
N GLY A 20 2.74 45.68 -64.32
CA GLY A 20 2.20 44.34 -64.11
C GLY A 20 3.27 43.26 -63.95
N LYS A 21 4.42 43.43 -64.65
CA LYS A 21 5.60 42.56 -64.50
C LYS A 21 6.29 42.74 -63.15
N ILE A 22 6.41 44.01 -62.68
CA ILE A 22 6.99 44.32 -61.38
C ILE A 22 6.10 43.80 -60.25
N GLU A 23 4.80 44.02 -60.34
CA GLU A 23 3.82 43.54 -59.32
C GLU A 23 3.78 42.01 -59.23
N LYS A 24 3.79 41.31 -60.35
CA LYS A 24 3.86 39.84 -60.40
C LYS A 24 5.18 39.33 -59.85
N THR A 25 6.31 39.99 -60.17
CA THR A 25 7.61 39.57 -59.67
C THR A 25 7.73 39.83 -58.17
N ALA A 26 7.21 40.96 -57.70
CA ALA A 26 7.12 41.27 -56.26
C ALA A 26 6.22 40.28 -55.52
N GLY A 27 5.04 39.93 -56.05
CA GLY A 27 4.12 38.95 -55.46
C GLY A 27 4.74 37.55 -55.40
N VAL A 28 5.39 37.06 -56.47
CA VAL A 28 6.09 35.78 -56.48
C VAL A 28 7.26 35.77 -55.51
N THR A 29 8.01 36.88 -55.42
CA THR A 29 9.13 37.01 -54.49
C THR A 29 8.65 37.02 -53.02
N ALA A 30 7.56 37.74 -52.73
CA ALA A 30 6.94 37.74 -51.43
C ALA A 30 6.43 36.34 -51.02
N LEU A 31 5.83 35.58 -51.96
CA LEU A 31 5.38 34.20 -51.73
C LEU A 31 6.56 33.24 -51.47
N ARG A 32 7.67 33.44 -52.19
CA ARG A 32 8.91 32.67 -51.93
C ARG A 32 9.51 32.98 -50.56
N ILE A 33 9.57 34.22 -50.18
CA ILE A 33 10.05 34.64 -48.84
C ILE A 33 9.15 34.03 -47.77
N ALA A 34 7.82 34.16 -47.90
CA ALA A 34 6.87 33.57 -46.95
C ALA A 34 7.04 32.04 -46.85
N PHE A 35 7.21 31.33 -47.96
CA PHE A 35 7.46 29.88 -47.96
C PHE A 35 8.82 29.52 -47.30
N CYS A 36 9.87 30.29 -47.57
CA CYS A 36 11.18 30.10 -46.92
C CYS A 36 11.09 30.34 -45.41
N LEU A 37 10.38 31.38 -44.98
CA LEU A 37 10.14 31.67 -43.57
C LEU A 37 9.33 30.55 -42.88
N LEU A 38 8.29 30.01 -43.57
CA LEU A 38 7.53 28.88 -43.09
C LEU A 38 8.41 27.64 -42.90
N LEU A 39 9.30 27.34 -43.88
CA LEU A 39 10.25 26.24 -43.77
C LEU A 39 11.24 26.44 -42.61
N VAL A 40 11.76 27.65 -42.42
CA VAL A 40 12.67 27.95 -41.32
C VAL A 40 11.95 27.75 -39.97
N VAL A 41 10.72 28.26 -39.82
CA VAL A 41 9.92 28.08 -38.61
C VAL A 41 9.64 26.59 -38.36
N LEU A 42 9.36 25.81 -39.44
CA LEU A 42 9.10 24.37 -39.32
C LEU A 42 10.37 23.61 -38.91
N VAL A 43 11.54 23.93 -39.48
CA VAL A 43 12.83 23.29 -39.14
C VAL A 43 13.28 23.69 -37.73
N CYS A 44 13.18 24.96 -37.37
CA CYS A 44 13.53 25.42 -36.02
C CYS A 44 12.56 24.86 -34.99
N GLY A 45 11.26 24.84 -35.30
CA GLY A 45 10.24 24.27 -34.42
C GLY A 45 10.45 22.77 -34.18
N THR A 46 10.70 21.99 -35.23
CA THR A 46 11.05 20.56 -35.11
C THR A 46 12.35 20.35 -34.33
N GLY A 47 13.36 21.15 -34.55
CA GLY A 47 14.62 21.10 -33.80
C GLY A 47 14.44 21.35 -32.32
N LEU A 48 13.61 22.35 -31.94
CA LEU A 48 13.27 22.65 -30.55
C LEU A 48 12.49 21.48 -29.89
N VAL A 49 11.51 20.91 -30.60
CA VAL A 49 10.73 19.78 -30.08
C VAL A 49 11.64 18.56 -29.86
N ILE A 50 12.50 18.22 -30.84
CA ILE A 50 13.44 17.10 -30.71
C ILE A 50 14.41 17.33 -29.56
N GLY A 51 14.94 18.55 -29.42
CA GLY A 51 15.83 18.92 -28.32
C GLY A 51 15.15 18.81 -26.95
N ALA A 52 13.89 19.28 -26.84
CA ALA A 52 13.11 19.19 -25.62
C ALA A 52 12.80 17.71 -25.24
N VAL A 53 12.37 16.90 -26.21
CA VAL A 53 12.12 15.47 -26.01
C VAL A 53 13.40 14.75 -25.57
N ARG A 54 14.54 15.04 -26.22
CA ARG A 54 15.82 14.45 -25.85
C ARG A 54 16.24 14.85 -24.44
N GLY A 55 16.07 16.12 -24.05
CA GLY A 55 16.34 16.56 -22.69
C GLY A 55 15.46 15.88 -21.63
N VAL A 56 14.20 15.57 -21.97
CA VAL A 56 13.30 14.76 -21.14
C VAL A 56 13.79 13.32 -21.01
N ILE A 57 14.21 12.70 -22.12
CA ILE A 57 14.74 11.33 -22.15
C ILE A 57 16.05 11.23 -21.36
N ASP A 58 16.97 12.17 -21.55
CA ASP A 58 18.26 12.20 -20.85
C ASP A 58 18.12 12.38 -19.33
N SER A 59 16.96 12.89 -18.87
CA SER A 59 16.60 13.02 -17.45
C SER A 59 15.78 11.82 -16.92
N ALA A 60 15.56 10.76 -17.73
CA ALA A 60 14.83 9.58 -17.26
C ALA A 60 15.66 8.81 -16.22
N PRO A 61 15.01 8.19 -15.22
CA PRO A 61 15.69 7.34 -14.26
C PRO A 61 16.34 6.15 -14.97
N ASP A 62 17.41 5.62 -14.38
CA ASP A 62 18.02 4.39 -14.92
C ASP A 62 17.16 3.19 -14.57
N ILE A 63 17.00 2.26 -15.51
CA ILE A 63 16.25 1.02 -15.31
C ILE A 63 17.24 -0.11 -15.08
N SER A 64 17.20 -0.67 -13.89
CA SER A 64 17.79 -1.96 -13.57
C SER A 64 16.64 -2.94 -13.25
N GLU A 65 16.90 -4.23 -13.30
CA GLU A 65 15.95 -5.27 -12.92
C GLU A 65 15.38 -5.03 -11.50
N ALA A 66 16.24 -4.58 -10.57
CA ALA A 66 15.83 -4.22 -9.21
C ALA A 66 14.78 -3.10 -9.15
N ASN A 67 14.77 -2.17 -10.12
CA ASN A 67 13.82 -1.04 -10.14
C ASN A 67 12.43 -1.40 -10.69
N ILE A 68 12.28 -2.52 -11.38
CA ILE A 68 10.98 -2.99 -11.87
C ILE A 68 10.31 -3.97 -10.93
N MET A 69 11.07 -4.55 -9.97
CA MET A 69 10.51 -5.46 -8.98
C MET A 69 9.50 -4.75 -8.07
N PRO A 70 8.47 -5.47 -7.61
CA PRO A 70 7.49 -4.93 -6.69
C PRO A 70 8.14 -4.39 -5.42
N LEU A 71 7.84 -3.14 -5.05
CA LEU A 71 8.29 -2.54 -3.80
C LEU A 71 7.36 -2.97 -2.66
N GLY A 72 7.95 -3.50 -1.57
CA GLY A 72 7.25 -3.81 -0.34
C GLY A 72 6.51 -5.14 -0.38
N ASN A 73 7.17 -6.18 0.06
CA ASN A 73 6.57 -7.49 0.35
C ASN A 73 6.24 -7.61 1.85
N ALA A 74 5.13 -8.27 2.17
CA ALA A 74 4.80 -8.60 3.55
C ALA A 74 5.93 -9.40 4.20
N SER A 75 6.24 -9.10 5.46
CA SER A 75 7.15 -9.91 6.26
C SER A 75 6.37 -10.94 7.08
N PHE A 76 7.03 -12.04 7.43
CA PHE A 76 6.41 -13.14 8.15
C PHE A 76 7.22 -13.48 9.38
N ILE A 77 6.55 -13.70 10.51
CA ILE A 77 7.14 -14.14 11.77
C ILE A 77 6.82 -15.62 11.97
N TYR A 78 7.85 -16.39 12.34
CA TYR A 78 7.80 -17.81 12.58
C TYR A 78 8.18 -18.12 14.03
N ASP A 79 7.52 -19.12 14.64
CA ASP A 79 7.84 -19.62 15.96
C ASP A 79 9.11 -20.51 15.96
N ALA A 80 9.45 -21.08 17.13
CA ALA A 80 10.62 -21.93 17.28
C ALA A 80 10.57 -23.23 16.45
N ASP A 81 9.37 -23.68 16.08
CA ASP A 81 9.13 -24.89 15.28
C ASP A 81 9.07 -24.58 13.77
N GLY A 82 9.14 -23.31 13.39
CA GLY A 82 9.05 -22.85 12.00
C GLY A 82 7.63 -22.67 11.50
N ASN A 83 6.62 -22.68 12.36
CA ASN A 83 5.25 -22.37 11.97
C ASN A 83 5.08 -20.86 11.85
N GLN A 84 4.36 -20.39 10.81
CA GLN A 84 4.04 -19.00 10.65
C GLN A 84 3.01 -18.56 11.71
N VAL A 85 3.39 -17.61 12.56
CA VAL A 85 2.54 -17.09 13.64
C VAL A 85 1.95 -15.73 13.33
N GLN A 86 2.65 -14.90 12.50
CA GLN A 86 2.16 -13.58 12.16
C GLN A 86 2.62 -13.15 10.76
N LYS A 87 1.74 -12.42 10.06
CA LYS A 87 2.04 -11.66 8.84
C LYS A 87 2.10 -10.17 9.21
N LEU A 88 3.20 -9.51 8.86
CA LEU A 88 3.37 -8.08 9.02
C LEU A 88 3.15 -7.37 7.67
N THR A 89 2.32 -6.33 7.67
CA THR A 89 2.01 -5.56 6.46
C THR A 89 2.09 -4.07 6.75
N GLY A 90 2.88 -3.34 5.97
CA GLY A 90 2.87 -1.88 5.96
C GLY A 90 1.74 -1.33 5.09
N ALA A 91 1.54 -0.02 5.09
CA ALA A 91 0.47 0.66 4.34
C ALA A 91 0.48 0.35 2.81
N GLN A 92 1.65 0.04 2.25
CA GLN A 92 1.83 -0.41 0.86
C GLN A 92 2.45 -1.82 0.77
N GLY A 93 2.66 -2.50 1.90
CA GLY A 93 3.37 -3.77 2.01
C GLY A 93 2.47 -5.00 2.08
N ASN A 94 1.16 -4.87 1.91
CA ASN A 94 0.28 -6.04 1.85
C ASN A 94 0.39 -6.72 0.48
N ARG A 95 1.57 -7.33 0.25
CA ARG A 95 1.94 -8.01 -1.00
C ARG A 95 2.65 -9.30 -0.67
N VAL A 96 2.33 -10.33 -1.44
CA VAL A 96 3.06 -11.60 -1.50
C VAL A 96 3.40 -11.81 -2.97
N SER A 97 4.67 -11.72 -3.31
CA SER A 97 5.13 -11.99 -4.69
C SER A 97 5.19 -13.48 -4.95
N ILE A 98 4.70 -13.88 -6.10
CA ILE A 98 4.72 -15.26 -6.61
C ILE A 98 5.28 -15.27 -8.04
N SER A 99 5.84 -16.39 -8.47
CA SER A 99 6.35 -16.54 -9.82
C SER A 99 5.24 -16.61 -10.87
N ILE A 100 5.57 -16.34 -12.15
CA ILE A 100 4.59 -16.36 -13.25
C ILE A 100 3.93 -17.72 -13.41
N GLU A 101 4.64 -18.81 -13.10
CA GLU A 101 4.14 -20.18 -13.16
C GLU A 101 3.08 -20.46 -12.08
N GLU A 102 3.10 -19.73 -10.97
CA GLU A 102 2.10 -19.80 -9.92
C GLU A 102 0.87 -18.92 -10.17
N ILE A 103 0.91 -18.07 -11.21
CA ILE A 103 -0.22 -17.24 -11.64
C ILE A 103 -0.98 -17.96 -12.74
N PRO A 104 -2.28 -18.27 -12.57
CA PRO A 104 -3.07 -18.95 -13.59
C PRO A 104 -3.05 -18.24 -14.94
N LEU A 105 -3.00 -18.98 -16.04
CA LEU A 105 -3.10 -18.43 -17.39
C LEU A 105 -4.36 -17.59 -17.58
N ASP A 106 -5.48 -17.98 -16.97
CA ASP A 106 -6.73 -17.21 -17.00
C ASP A 106 -6.55 -15.80 -16.40
N MET A 107 -5.76 -15.66 -15.32
CA MET A 107 -5.45 -14.36 -14.73
C MET A 107 -4.56 -13.51 -15.63
N GLN A 108 -3.53 -14.13 -16.22
CA GLN A 108 -2.63 -13.50 -17.18
C GLN A 108 -3.43 -13.00 -18.39
N HIS A 109 -4.25 -13.85 -18.98
CA HIS A 109 -5.08 -13.52 -20.13
C HIS A 109 -6.17 -12.48 -19.81
N ALA A 110 -6.80 -12.53 -18.65
CA ALA A 110 -7.82 -11.56 -18.25
C ALA A 110 -7.25 -10.14 -18.15
N ILE A 111 -6.06 -9.98 -17.58
CA ILE A 111 -5.35 -8.70 -17.52
C ILE A 111 -4.93 -8.22 -18.91
N VAL A 112 -4.32 -9.10 -19.72
CA VAL A 112 -3.90 -8.76 -21.08
C VAL A 112 -5.11 -8.35 -21.92
N ALA A 113 -6.20 -9.11 -21.86
CA ALA A 113 -7.41 -8.86 -22.65
C ALA A 113 -8.05 -7.49 -22.36
N VAL A 114 -7.91 -6.96 -21.17
CA VAL A 114 -8.55 -5.70 -20.76
C VAL A 114 -7.63 -4.50 -20.73
N GLU A 115 -6.36 -4.67 -20.38
CA GLU A 115 -5.40 -3.57 -20.21
C GLU A 115 -4.52 -3.37 -21.47
N ASP A 116 -4.17 -4.45 -22.20
CA ASP A 116 -3.23 -4.40 -23.31
C ASP A 116 -3.40 -5.59 -24.27
N ALA A 117 -4.48 -5.59 -25.05
CA ALA A 117 -4.88 -6.71 -25.91
C ALA A 117 -3.79 -7.18 -26.93
N ARG A 118 -2.80 -6.34 -27.20
CA ARG A 118 -1.67 -6.68 -28.08
C ARG A 118 -0.34 -6.78 -27.35
N PHE A 119 -0.37 -7.03 -26.07
CA PHE A 119 0.82 -7.10 -25.20
C PHE A 119 1.93 -7.98 -25.78
N TYR A 120 1.57 -9.13 -26.33
CA TYR A 120 2.53 -10.09 -26.90
C TYR A 120 3.03 -9.71 -28.32
N GLU A 121 2.44 -8.68 -28.97
CA GLU A 121 2.74 -8.29 -30.34
C GLU A 121 3.68 -7.09 -30.45
N HIS A 122 3.68 -6.21 -29.42
CA HIS A 122 4.48 -4.98 -29.44
C HIS A 122 5.69 -5.06 -28.48
N ASN A 123 6.64 -4.14 -28.65
CA ASN A 123 7.87 -4.08 -27.85
C ASN A 123 7.82 -2.89 -26.85
N GLY A 124 6.94 -2.96 -25.85
CA GLY A 124 6.82 -1.97 -24.77
C GLY A 124 5.86 -0.82 -25.05
N ILE A 125 5.63 -0.44 -26.30
CA ILE A 125 4.60 0.53 -26.69
C ILE A 125 3.71 -0.06 -27.79
N ASP A 126 2.45 0.35 -27.82
CA ASP A 126 1.48 -0.03 -28.85
C ASP A 126 1.16 1.15 -29.79
N PRO A 127 1.90 1.31 -30.92
CA PRO A 127 1.66 2.41 -31.86
C PRO A 127 0.23 2.40 -32.45
N SER A 128 -0.31 1.20 -32.71
CA SER A 128 -1.66 1.05 -33.27
C SER A 128 -2.72 1.46 -32.27
N GLY A 129 -2.53 1.15 -30.98
CA GLY A 129 -3.40 1.60 -29.88
C GLY A 129 -3.38 3.11 -29.71
N ILE A 130 -2.19 3.72 -29.82
CA ILE A 130 -2.03 5.19 -29.76
C ILE A 130 -2.79 5.86 -30.92
N ILE A 131 -2.64 5.36 -32.15
CA ILE A 131 -3.35 5.90 -33.33
C ILE A 131 -4.86 5.72 -33.16
N ARG A 132 -5.32 4.55 -32.72
CA ARG A 132 -6.74 4.29 -32.48
C ARG A 132 -7.32 5.25 -31.43
N ALA A 133 -6.68 5.38 -30.28
CA ALA A 133 -7.11 6.28 -29.19
C ALA A 133 -7.14 7.75 -29.67
N PHE A 134 -6.19 8.15 -30.51
CA PHE A 134 -6.18 9.49 -31.10
C PHE A 134 -7.37 9.71 -32.06
N VAL A 135 -7.63 8.77 -32.97
CA VAL A 135 -8.75 8.86 -33.93
C VAL A 135 -10.10 8.90 -33.19
N VAL A 136 -10.27 8.03 -32.19
CA VAL A 136 -11.49 8.01 -31.36
C VAL A 136 -11.63 9.32 -30.59
N GLY A 137 -10.55 9.81 -29.96
CA GLY A 137 -10.57 11.08 -29.23
C GLY A 137 -10.96 12.28 -30.11
N VAL A 138 -10.42 12.35 -31.33
CA VAL A 138 -10.76 13.40 -32.29
C VAL A 138 -12.22 13.28 -32.75
N SER A 139 -12.72 12.07 -33.02
CA SER A 139 -14.10 11.84 -33.46
C SER A 139 -15.14 12.18 -32.38
N HIS A 140 -14.75 12.16 -31.10
CA HIS A 140 -15.59 12.53 -29.96
C HIS A 140 -15.27 13.95 -29.41
N GLY A 141 -14.79 14.85 -30.26
CA GLY A 141 -14.57 16.26 -29.89
C GLY A 141 -13.42 16.48 -28.92
N PHE A 142 -12.31 15.76 -29.10
CA PHE A 142 -11.10 15.76 -28.25
C PHE A 142 -11.33 15.21 -26.82
N HIS A 143 -12.36 14.38 -26.64
CA HIS A 143 -12.56 13.59 -25.44
C HIS A 143 -11.87 12.23 -25.59
N PHE A 144 -10.71 12.05 -24.96
CA PHE A 144 -9.94 10.81 -24.97
C PHE A 144 -10.48 9.85 -23.91
N THR A 145 -11.36 8.95 -24.31
CA THR A 145 -12.02 7.96 -23.43
C THR A 145 -11.31 6.61 -23.40
N GLU A 146 -10.47 6.34 -24.39
CA GLU A 146 -9.67 5.11 -24.47
C GLU A 146 -8.25 5.33 -23.97
N GLY A 147 -7.76 4.41 -23.14
CA GLY A 147 -6.35 4.34 -22.73
C GLY A 147 -5.50 3.68 -23.83
N ALA A 148 -4.31 4.21 -24.06
CA ALA A 148 -3.30 3.62 -24.95
C ALA A 148 -2.00 3.28 -24.20
N SER A 149 -2.04 3.18 -22.86
CA SER A 149 -0.89 2.79 -22.04
C SER A 149 -0.79 1.28 -21.99
N THR A 150 0.40 0.75 -22.30
CA THR A 150 0.68 -0.69 -22.23
C THR A 150 0.91 -1.17 -20.79
N ILE A 151 0.88 -2.48 -20.57
CA ILE A 151 1.24 -3.12 -19.29
C ILE A 151 2.66 -2.72 -18.88
N THR A 152 3.62 -2.70 -19.82
CA THR A 152 5.01 -2.28 -19.57
C THR A 152 5.08 -0.84 -19.06
N GLN A 153 4.33 0.10 -19.66
CA GLN A 153 4.27 1.49 -19.21
C GLN A 153 3.63 1.62 -17.82
N GLN A 154 2.57 0.83 -17.54
CA GLN A 154 1.92 0.82 -16.23
C GLN A 154 2.83 0.26 -15.14
N LEU A 155 3.61 -0.79 -15.43
CA LEU A 155 4.62 -1.34 -14.53
C LEU A 155 5.65 -0.28 -14.15
N LEU A 156 6.22 0.42 -15.15
CA LEU A 156 7.19 1.48 -14.93
C LEU A 156 6.59 2.64 -14.13
N LYS A 157 5.36 3.06 -14.43
CA LYS A 157 4.65 4.08 -13.67
C LYS A 157 4.54 3.72 -12.19
N ASN A 158 4.22 2.46 -11.88
CA ASN A 158 3.95 2.04 -10.51
C ASN A 158 5.23 1.78 -9.69
N ASN A 159 6.32 1.33 -10.33
CA ASN A 159 7.53 0.90 -9.62
C ASN A 159 8.69 1.90 -9.73
N VAL A 160 8.76 2.67 -10.82
CA VAL A 160 9.88 3.59 -11.08
C VAL A 160 9.51 5.05 -10.79
N PHE A 161 8.24 5.44 -11.03
CA PHE A 161 7.75 6.80 -10.82
C PHE A 161 6.80 6.82 -9.61
N THR A 162 7.34 6.80 -8.39
CA THR A 162 6.55 6.65 -7.15
C THR A 162 5.68 7.86 -6.79
N ASP A 163 6.07 9.08 -7.21
CA ASP A 163 5.43 10.34 -6.81
C ASP A 163 4.36 10.84 -7.80
N TRP A 164 3.90 9.97 -8.72
CA TRP A 164 3.00 10.37 -9.81
C TRP A 164 1.61 10.88 -9.36
N MET A 165 1.20 10.63 -8.13
CA MET A 165 -0.09 11.10 -7.60
C MET A 165 -0.12 12.60 -7.28
N GLU A 166 1.04 13.22 -7.04
CA GLU A 166 1.17 14.64 -6.70
C GLU A 166 1.67 15.50 -7.87
N GLU A 167 1.72 14.93 -9.08
CA GLU A 167 2.29 15.57 -10.27
C GLU A 167 1.43 16.70 -10.84
N THR A 168 2.08 17.76 -11.27
CA THR A 168 1.50 18.78 -12.15
C THR A 168 1.28 18.21 -13.57
N ARG A 169 0.43 18.85 -14.38
CA ARG A 169 0.18 18.45 -15.78
C ARG A 169 1.47 18.37 -16.61
N MET A 170 2.41 19.29 -16.39
CA MET A 170 3.69 19.29 -17.12
C MET A 170 4.58 18.13 -16.70
N GLN A 171 4.63 17.81 -15.41
CA GLN A 171 5.36 16.64 -14.89
C GLN A 171 4.77 15.33 -15.42
N SER A 172 3.43 15.22 -15.44
CA SER A 172 2.74 14.08 -16.02
C SER A 172 3.05 13.90 -17.51
N PHE A 173 3.12 14.98 -18.29
CA PHE A 173 3.51 14.93 -19.69
C PHE A 173 4.98 14.47 -19.85
N LYS A 174 5.89 15.03 -19.05
CA LYS A 174 7.31 14.62 -19.02
C LYS A 174 7.43 13.13 -18.71
N ARG A 175 6.78 12.67 -17.64
CA ARG A 175 6.76 11.25 -17.25
C ARG A 175 6.22 10.34 -18.37
N LYS A 176 5.15 10.74 -19.07
CA LYS A 176 4.59 9.96 -20.19
C LYS A 176 5.59 9.73 -21.31
N ILE A 177 6.43 10.72 -21.65
CA ILE A 177 7.51 10.55 -22.62
C ILE A 177 8.58 9.58 -22.08
N GLN A 178 8.93 9.72 -20.81
CA GLN A 178 9.91 8.85 -20.16
C GLN A 178 9.39 7.40 -20.08
N GLU A 179 8.12 7.17 -19.68
CA GLU A 179 7.49 5.85 -19.66
C GLU A 179 7.59 5.15 -21.03
N GLN A 180 7.30 5.85 -22.12
CA GLN A 180 7.38 5.26 -23.46
C GLN A 180 8.82 4.88 -23.84
N TYR A 181 9.78 5.77 -23.58
CA TYR A 181 11.19 5.49 -23.84
C TYR A 181 11.71 4.32 -22.99
N LEU A 182 11.38 4.34 -21.69
CA LEU A 182 11.82 3.32 -20.76
C LEU A 182 11.17 1.97 -21.04
N ALA A 183 9.91 1.93 -21.51
CA ALA A 183 9.24 0.69 -21.91
C ALA A 183 9.95 -0.01 -23.07
N LEU A 184 10.35 0.75 -24.09
CA LEU A 184 11.15 0.23 -25.20
C LEU A 184 12.54 -0.27 -24.73
N LYS A 185 13.19 0.51 -23.85
CA LYS A 185 14.52 0.16 -23.32
C LYS A 185 14.43 -1.12 -22.49
N LEU A 186 13.43 -1.24 -21.60
CA LEU A 186 13.23 -2.39 -20.74
C LEU A 186 13.07 -3.69 -21.53
N GLU A 187 12.10 -3.75 -22.44
CA GLU A 187 11.86 -4.97 -23.24
C GLU A 187 13.08 -5.36 -24.07
N LYS A 188 13.79 -4.36 -24.62
CA LYS A 188 15.02 -4.61 -25.35
C LYS A 188 16.13 -5.17 -24.45
N THR A 189 16.27 -4.65 -23.22
CA THR A 189 17.30 -5.09 -22.28
C THR A 189 17.04 -6.53 -21.84
N LEU A 190 15.82 -6.84 -21.35
CA LEU A 190 15.43 -8.19 -20.93
C LEU A 190 15.62 -9.22 -22.05
N THR A 191 15.22 -8.88 -23.28
CA THR A 191 15.42 -9.77 -24.45
C THR A 191 16.90 -9.98 -24.75
N ALA A 192 17.76 -8.96 -24.58
CA ALA A 192 19.19 -9.08 -24.82
C ALA A 192 19.91 -9.91 -23.74
N GLU A 193 19.37 -9.97 -22.55
CA GLU A 193 19.83 -10.79 -21.42
C GLU A 193 19.38 -12.25 -21.53
N GLY A 194 18.56 -12.59 -22.54
CA GLY A 194 18.05 -13.94 -22.78
C GLY A 194 16.80 -14.29 -22.02
N GLU A 195 16.19 -13.31 -21.36
CA GLU A 195 14.94 -13.46 -20.61
C GLU A 195 13.72 -13.44 -21.55
N ASN A 196 12.64 -14.13 -21.15
CA ASN A 196 11.33 -13.87 -21.75
C ASN A 196 10.78 -12.54 -21.20
N ALA A 197 11.07 -11.46 -21.90
CA ALA A 197 10.72 -10.12 -21.47
C ALA A 197 9.22 -9.97 -21.12
N LYS A 198 8.33 -10.68 -21.84
CA LYS A 198 6.88 -10.62 -21.58
C LYS A 198 6.49 -11.29 -20.27
N ASP A 199 7.07 -12.44 -19.96
CA ASP A 199 6.80 -13.15 -18.71
C ASP A 199 7.33 -12.34 -17.51
N VAL A 200 8.57 -11.83 -17.59
CA VAL A 200 9.16 -11.00 -16.54
C VAL A 200 8.33 -9.73 -16.28
N ILE A 201 7.89 -9.04 -17.33
CA ILE A 201 7.07 -7.83 -17.21
C ILE A 201 5.70 -8.16 -16.61
N LEU A 202 5.05 -9.21 -17.09
CA LEU A 202 3.72 -9.61 -16.63
C LEU A 202 3.74 -10.09 -15.18
N GLU A 203 4.76 -10.89 -14.79
CA GLU A 203 5.00 -11.30 -13.41
C GLU A 203 5.10 -10.09 -12.47
N ASN A 204 6.00 -9.17 -12.79
CA ASN A 204 6.19 -7.98 -11.96
C ASN A 204 4.95 -7.08 -11.94
N TYR A 205 4.22 -6.97 -13.05
CA TYR A 205 2.97 -6.22 -13.10
C TYR A 205 1.90 -6.84 -12.21
N LEU A 206 1.64 -8.16 -12.34
CA LEU A 206 0.64 -8.88 -11.56
C LEU A 206 0.97 -8.95 -10.07
N ASN A 207 2.24 -8.85 -9.70
CA ASN A 207 2.69 -8.71 -8.32
C ASN A 207 2.64 -7.26 -7.80
N THR A 208 2.46 -6.24 -8.67
CA THR A 208 2.52 -4.83 -8.29
C THR A 208 1.16 -4.15 -8.19
N ILE A 209 0.21 -4.52 -9.06
CA ILE A 209 -1.06 -3.78 -9.23
C ILE A 209 -1.86 -3.67 -7.94
N ASN A 210 -2.48 -2.49 -7.76
CA ASN A 210 -3.42 -2.25 -6.66
C ASN A 210 -4.76 -2.91 -6.99
N LEU A 211 -5.16 -3.88 -6.18
CA LEU A 211 -6.41 -4.66 -6.32
C LEU A 211 -7.45 -4.31 -5.26
N GLY A 212 -7.39 -3.09 -4.71
CA GLY A 212 -8.37 -2.62 -3.71
C GLY A 212 -8.19 -3.26 -2.33
N SER A 213 -8.95 -2.81 -1.34
CA SER A 213 -8.88 -3.31 0.05
C SER A 213 -7.47 -3.37 0.63
N GLY A 214 -6.57 -2.46 0.21
CA GLY A 214 -5.16 -2.48 0.62
C GLY A 214 -4.34 -3.64 0.04
N CYS A 215 -4.84 -4.38 -0.94
CA CYS A 215 -4.15 -5.50 -1.56
C CYS A 215 -3.31 -5.05 -2.75
N TYR A 216 -2.06 -5.43 -2.74
CA TYR A 216 -1.14 -5.28 -3.87
C TYR A 216 -0.71 -6.65 -4.37
N GLY A 217 -0.86 -6.89 -5.68
CA GLY A 217 -0.58 -8.16 -6.33
C GLY A 217 -1.68 -9.21 -6.20
N VAL A 218 -1.66 -10.16 -7.15
CA VAL A 218 -2.72 -11.15 -7.36
C VAL A 218 -2.82 -12.14 -6.20
N GLN A 219 -1.70 -12.59 -5.64
CA GLN A 219 -1.68 -13.54 -4.52
C GLN A 219 -2.41 -12.98 -3.29
N THR A 220 -2.07 -11.74 -2.91
CA THR A 220 -2.72 -11.08 -1.77
C THR A 220 -4.21 -10.85 -2.02
N ALA A 221 -4.59 -10.48 -3.24
CA ALA A 221 -5.98 -10.28 -3.61
C ALA A 221 -6.78 -11.60 -3.59
N ALA A 222 -6.20 -12.70 -4.09
CA ALA A 222 -6.81 -14.03 -4.04
C ALA A 222 -7.11 -14.46 -2.59
N GLN A 223 -6.16 -14.27 -1.70
CA GLN A 223 -6.33 -14.56 -0.26
C GLN A 223 -7.38 -13.66 0.38
N THR A 224 -7.38 -12.34 0.05
CA THR A 224 -8.28 -11.36 0.67
C THR A 224 -9.73 -11.49 0.21
N TYR A 225 -9.96 -11.78 -1.06
CA TYR A 225 -11.32 -11.86 -1.61
C TYR A 225 -11.90 -13.27 -1.60
N PHE A 226 -11.06 -14.29 -1.73
CA PHE A 226 -11.50 -15.68 -1.92
C PHE A 226 -10.94 -16.67 -0.90
N GLY A 227 -9.98 -16.28 -0.04
CA GLY A 227 -9.39 -17.12 1.00
C GLY A 227 -8.52 -18.26 0.46
N LYS A 228 -7.93 -18.12 -0.73
CA LYS A 228 -7.13 -19.16 -1.39
C LYS A 228 -5.92 -18.57 -2.13
N ASP A 229 -5.01 -19.42 -2.54
CA ASP A 229 -3.85 -19.02 -3.33
C ASP A 229 -4.24 -18.63 -4.76
N ALA A 230 -3.45 -17.78 -5.38
CA ALA A 230 -3.71 -17.31 -6.76
C ALA A 230 -3.79 -18.45 -7.77
N LYS A 231 -2.96 -19.50 -7.62
CA LYS A 231 -2.95 -20.70 -8.48
C LYS A 231 -4.29 -21.46 -8.52
N ASP A 232 -5.12 -21.27 -7.49
CA ASP A 232 -6.41 -21.97 -7.33
C ASP A 232 -7.60 -21.10 -7.76
N LEU A 233 -7.36 -19.91 -8.35
CA LEU A 233 -8.41 -19.04 -8.86
C LEU A 233 -9.12 -19.66 -10.07
N THR A 234 -10.45 -19.55 -10.10
CA THR A 234 -11.25 -19.88 -11.27
C THR A 234 -11.25 -18.76 -12.29
N LEU A 235 -11.63 -19.03 -13.54
CA LEU A 235 -11.76 -18.03 -14.61
C LEU A 235 -12.62 -16.83 -14.19
N SER A 236 -13.76 -17.07 -13.54
CA SER A 236 -14.64 -16.00 -13.06
C SER A 236 -13.97 -15.11 -12.00
N GLU A 237 -13.23 -15.72 -11.07
CA GLU A 237 -12.47 -15.00 -10.03
C GLU A 237 -11.31 -14.19 -10.62
N CYS A 238 -10.60 -14.75 -11.61
CA CYS A 238 -9.57 -14.04 -12.37
C CYS A 238 -10.15 -12.78 -13.04
N ALA A 239 -11.32 -12.89 -13.68
CA ALA A 239 -11.98 -11.76 -14.31
C ALA A 239 -12.48 -10.71 -13.30
N VAL A 240 -12.93 -11.12 -12.10
CA VAL A 240 -13.26 -10.21 -10.99
C VAL A 240 -12.05 -9.40 -10.57
N LEU A 241 -10.89 -10.05 -10.35
CA LEU A 241 -9.65 -9.36 -9.97
C LEU A 241 -9.16 -8.44 -11.09
N ALA A 242 -9.20 -8.88 -12.34
CA ALA A 242 -8.80 -8.08 -13.50
C ALA A 242 -9.70 -6.84 -13.74
N ALA A 243 -10.89 -6.79 -13.14
CA ALA A 243 -11.77 -5.62 -13.21
C ALA A 243 -11.31 -4.45 -12.33
N ILE A 244 -10.52 -4.72 -11.28
CA ILE A 244 -10.21 -3.76 -10.20
C ILE A 244 -9.20 -2.67 -10.62
N PRO A 245 -8.08 -2.96 -11.33
CA PRO A 245 -6.97 -2.03 -11.52
C PRO A 245 -7.35 -0.69 -12.13
N LYS A 246 -8.38 -0.64 -12.96
CA LYS A 246 -8.85 0.59 -13.61
C LYS A 246 -9.17 1.71 -12.63
N ALA A 247 -9.84 1.37 -11.51
CA ALA A 247 -10.16 2.28 -10.42
C ALA A 247 -10.43 1.44 -9.15
N PRO A 248 -9.39 1.14 -8.34
CA PRO A 248 -9.46 0.16 -7.25
C PRO A 248 -10.56 0.42 -6.23
N THR A 249 -10.87 1.67 -5.92
CA THR A 249 -11.99 2.02 -5.02
C THR A 249 -13.35 1.79 -5.67
N ALA A 250 -13.51 2.19 -6.94
CA ALA A 250 -14.81 2.16 -7.63
C ALA A 250 -15.21 0.75 -8.10
N TYR A 251 -14.23 -0.12 -8.37
CA TYR A 251 -14.43 -1.50 -8.81
C TYR A 251 -14.08 -2.54 -7.73
N ASN A 252 -14.02 -2.12 -6.46
CA ASN A 252 -13.82 -3.05 -5.35
C ASN A 252 -15.04 -4.00 -5.24
N PRO A 253 -14.85 -5.35 -5.37
CA PRO A 253 -15.97 -6.29 -5.39
C PRO A 253 -16.69 -6.44 -4.05
N LYS A 254 -16.05 -6.10 -2.91
CA LYS A 254 -16.69 -6.08 -1.59
C LYS A 254 -17.65 -4.91 -1.44
N ASN A 255 -17.28 -3.73 -1.96
CA ASN A 255 -18.02 -2.48 -1.75
C ASN A 255 -18.94 -2.14 -2.92
N HIS A 256 -18.60 -2.56 -4.14
CA HIS A 256 -19.28 -2.23 -5.39
C HIS A 256 -19.39 -3.45 -6.31
N PRO A 257 -20.04 -4.55 -5.86
CA PRO A 257 -20.13 -5.80 -6.61
C PRO A 257 -20.76 -5.62 -8.01
N GLU A 258 -21.80 -4.80 -8.17
CA GLU A 258 -22.48 -4.59 -9.44
C GLU A 258 -21.58 -3.88 -10.47
N LYS A 259 -20.80 -2.90 -10.05
CA LYS A 259 -19.86 -2.21 -10.95
C LYS A 259 -18.71 -3.13 -11.36
N ASN A 260 -18.22 -3.92 -10.42
CA ASN A 260 -17.21 -4.92 -10.71
C ASN A 260 -17.76 -5.96 -11.68
N GLN A 261 -18.98 -6.47 -11.47
CA GLN A 261 -19.64 -7.44 -12.33
C GLN A 261 -19.77 -6.94 -13.78
N GLN A 262 -20.25 -5.70 -13.98
CA GLN A 262 -20.35 -5.12 -15.32
C GLN A 262 -19.00 -5.11 -16.05
N ARG A 263 -17.91 -4.85 -15.32
CA ARG A 263 -16.57 -4.85 -15.90
C ARG A 263 -16.02 -6.26 -16.08
N ARG A 264 -16.28 -7.19 -15.14
CA ARG A 264 -15.96 -8.62 -15.27
C ARG A 264 -16.57 -9.20 -16.54
N ASP A 265 -17.85 -8.96 -16.77
CA ASP A 265 -18.59 -9.47 -17.93
C ASP A 265 -17.98 -8.96 -19.25
N LYS A 266 -17.55 -7.69 -19.27
CA LYS A 266 -16.80 -7.13 -20.41
C LYS A 266 -15.44 -7.81 -20.59
N ILE A 267 -14.72 -8.14 -19.51
CA ILE A 267 -13.43 -8.83 -19.57
C ILE A 267 -13.61 -10.23 -20.15
N LEU A 268 -14.58 -10.99 -19.64
CA LEU A 268 -14.89 -12.32 -20.16
C LEU A 268 -15.25 -12.29 -21.65
N ASN A 269 -16.02 -11.27 -22.08
CA ASN A 269 -16.30 -11.09 -23.50
C ASN A 269 -15.04 -10.78 -24.33
N ASN A 270 -14.17 -9.91 -23.83
CA ASN A 270 -12.89 -9.60 -24.49
C ASN A 270 -12.00 -10.84 -24.60
N MET A 271 -11.91 -11.66 -23.54
CA MET A 271 -11.14 -12.91 -23.55
C MET A 271 -11.66 -13.88 -24.62
N LYS A 272 -13.00 -13.99 -24.74
CA LYS A 272 -13.64 -14.81 -25.78
C LYS A 272 -13.35 -14.26 -27.18
N GLU A 273 -13.54 -12.97 -27.42
CA GLU A 273 -13.29 -12.34 -28.72
C GLU A 273 -11.81 -12.44 -29.15
N GLN A 274 -10.89 -12.43 -28.20
CA GLN A 274 -9.45 -12.60 -28.43
C GLN A 274 -9.00 -14.06 -28.49
N GLY A 275 -9.92 -15.03 -28.30
CA GLY A 275 -9.65 -16.47 -28.41
C GLY A 275 -8.91 -17.07 -27.21
N TYR A 276 -8.89 -16.40 -26.06
CA TYR A 276 -8.29 -16.93 -24.83
C TYR A 276 -9.19 -17.96 -24.14
N ILE A 277 -10.50 -17.85 -24.29
CA ILE A 277 -11.49 -18.79 -23.75
C ILE A 277 -12.52 -19.20 -24.81
N THR A 278 -13.06 -20.40 -24.65
CA THR A 278 -14.13 -20.94 -25.49
C THR A 278 -15.50 -20.35 -25.12
N GLU A 279 -16.51 -20.55 -25.98
CA GLU A 279 -17.90 -20.19 -25.69
C GLU A 279 -18.47 -20.91 -24.47
N GLU A 280 -18.04 -22.17 -24.24
CA GLU A 280 -18.47 -22.97 -23.09
C GLU A 280 -17.89 -22.41 -21.79
N GLU A 281 -16.59 -22.13 -21.73
CA GLU A 281 -15.91 -21.51 -20.57
C GLU A 281 -16.48 -20.13 -20.26
N TYR A 282 -16.74 -19.30 -21.29
CA TYR A 282 -17.41 -18.03 -21.16
C TYR A 282 -18.78 -18.16 -20.49
N THR A 283 -19.60 -19.12 -20.96
CA THR A 283 -20.96 -19.34 -20.44
C THR A 283 -20.92 -19.81 -18.99
N ILE A 284 -20.00 -20.70 -18.64
CA ILE A 284 -19.79 -21.17 -17.26
C ILE A 284 -19.39 -19.99 -16.35
N ALA A 285 -18.40 -19.19 -16.77
CA ALA A 285 -17.92 -18.08 -15.98
C ALA A 285 -18.96 -16.96 -15.81
N MET A 286 -19.77 -16.68 -16.83
CA MET A 286 -20.86 -15.69 -16.76
C MET A 286 -21.94 -16.07 -15.76
N ASN A 287 -22.24 -17.36 -15.60
CA ASN A 287 -23.28 -17.87 -14.71
C ASN A 287 -22.74 -18.19 -13.29
N ASP A 288 -21.47 -17.95 -13.01
CA ASP A 288 -20.87 -18.20 -11.70
C ASP A 288 -21.26 -17.15 -10.65
N ASN A 289 -21.74 -17.63 -9.49
CA ASN A 289 -22.11 -16.79 -8.33
C ASN A 289 -20.90 -16.34 -7.52
N VAL A 290 -19.87 -15.81 -8.18
CA VAL A 290 -18.59 -15.43 -7.58
C VAL A 290 -18.72 -14.40 -6.44
N TYR A 291 -19.68 -13.49 -6.53
CA TYR A 291 -19.86 -12.43 -5.52
C TYR A 291 -20.43 -12.96 -4.20
N ASP A 292 -21.21 -14.04 -4.22
CA ASP A 292 -21.69 -14.70 -3.01
C ASP A 292 -20.52 -15.30 -2.21
N ARG A 293 -19.51 -15.86 -2.90
CA ARG A 293 -18.28 -16.38 -2.26
C ARG A 293 -17.48 -15.25 -1.58
N ILE A 294 -17.36 -14.09 -2.22
CA ILE A 294 -16.68 -12.92 -1.65
C ILE A 294 -17.42 -12.43 -0.40
N ALA A 295 -18.75 -12.36 -0.43
CA ALA A 295 -19.56 -11.95 0.71
C ALA A 295 -19.41 -12.90 1.90
N MET A 296 -19.49 -14.22 1.67
CA MET A 296 -19.28 -15.23 2.71
C MET A 296 -17.88 -15.18 3.32
N HIS A 297 -16.85 -15.05 2.48
CA HIS A 297 -15.47 -14.97 2.96
C HIS A 297 -15.24 -13.69 3.78
N THR A 298 -15.82 -12.56 3.36
CA THR A 298 -15.72 -11.29 4.11
C THR A 298 -16.35 -11.39 5.50
N GLN A 299 -17.47 -12.09 5.64
CA GLN A 299 -18.11 -12.32 6.94
C GLN A 299 -17.27 -13.22 7.85
N SER A 300 -16.47 -14.15 7.29
CA SER A 300 -15.61 -15.05 8.06
C SER A 300 -14.28 -14.40 8.49
N GLN A 301 -13.84 -13.33 7.84
CA GLN A 301 -12.69 -12.53 8.26
C GLN A 301 -13.15 -11.57 9.37
N ALA A 302 -13.22 -12.08 10.61
CA ALA A 302 -13.21 -11.20 11.77
C ALA A 302 -11.99 -10.27 11.70
N GLU A 303 -12.13 -9.05 12.23
CA GLU A 303 -11.03 -8.09 12.35
C GLU A 303 -9.77 -8.82 12.81
N SER A 304 -8.64 -8.58 12.14
CA SER A 304 -7.39 -9.27 12.48
C SER A 304 -7.08 -8.99 13.95
N ALA A 305 -7.00 -10.04 14.76
CA ALA A 305 -6.68 -9.92 16.18
C ALA A 305 -5.38 -9.11 16.36
N PRO A 306 -5.28 -8.29 17.42
CA PRO A 306 -4.06 -7.55 17.69
C PRO A 306 -2.88 -8.50 17.89
N TYR A 307 -1.67 -8.05 17.56
CA TYR A 307 -0.45 -8.83 17.78
C TYR A 307 -0.31 -9.20 19.26
N SER A 308 0.21 -10.40 19.54
CA SER A 308 0.56 -10.77 20.92
C SER A 308 1.67 -9.84 21.46
N TYR A 309 1.83 -9.78 22.78
CA TYR A 309 2.93 -9.02 23.38
C TYR A 309 4.31 -9.52 22.96
N PHE A 310 4.43 -10.82 22.69
CA PHE A 310 5.67 -11.39 22.15
C PHE A 310 5.97 -10.82 20.75
N ILE A 311 5.00 -10.76 19.89
CA ILE A 311 5.15 -10.22 18.53
C ILE A 311 5.46 -8.72 18.55
N ASP A 312 4.80 -7.94 19.43
CA ASP A 312 5.11 -6.53 19.63
C ASP A 312 6.58 -6.32 20.01
N GLU A 313 7.10 -7.14 20.92
CA GLU A 313 8.50 -7.10 21.35
C GLU A 313 9.47 -7.46 20.23
N VAL A 314 9.15 -8.50 19.44
CA VAL A 314 9.94 -8.87 18.25
C VAL A 314 10.06 -7.71 17.27
N ILE A 315 8.94 -7.04 16.97
CA ILE A 315 8.90 -5.89 16.06
C ILE A 315 9.75 -4.74 16.61
N THR A 316 9.59 -4.41 17.88
CA THR A 316 10.31 -3.31 18.55
C THR A 316 11.81 -3.56 18.54
N ASN A 317 12.23 -4.76 18.93
CA ASN A 317 13.66 -5.14 18.95
C ASN A 317 14.25 -5.13 17.55
N LEU A 318 13.55 -5.67 16.55
CA LEU A 318 14.06 -5.71 15.18
C LEU A 318 14.21 -4.30 14.58
N ILE A 319 13.27 -3.39 14.83
CA ILE A 319 13.39 -1.98 14.44
C ILE A 319 14.63 -1.35 15.08
N ASN A 320 14.82 -1.53 16.39
CA ASN A 320 15.95 -0.99 17.11
C ASN A 320 17.28 -1.57 16.59
N ASP A 321 17.35 -2.88 16.34
CA ASP A 321 18.54 -3.53 15.79
C ASP A 321 18.89 -3.00 14.40
N LEU A 322 17.92 -2.79 13.53
CA LEU A 322 18.14 -2.20 12.21
C LEU A 322 18.66 -0.76 12.31
N MET A 323 18.12 0.03 13.25
CA MET A 323 18.61 1.39 13.51
C MET A 323 20.06 1.38 14.00
N VAL A 324 20.39 0.54 14.98
CA VAL A 324 21.72 0.50 15.61
C VAL A 324 22.76 -0.16 14.70
N GLN A 325 22.44 -1.32 14.10
CA GLN A 325 23.42 -2.13 13.37
C GLN A 325 23.58 -1.72 11.90
N LYS A 326 22.50 -1.21 11.28
CA LYS A 326 22.49 -0.80 9.86
C LYS A 326 22.50 0.72 9.66
N GLY A 327 22.34 1.50 10.73
CA GLY A 327 22.27 2.95 10.65
C GLY A 327 20.98 3.47 9.98
N TYR A 328 19.93 2.67 9.95
CA TYR A 328 18.65 3.09 9.37
C TYR A 328 17.97 4.15 10.25
N THR A 329 17.21 5.05 9.63
CA THR A 329 16.23 5.86 10.35
C THR A 329 15.09 4.95 10.82
N GLU A 330 14.33 5.40 11.81
CA GLU A 330 13.16 4.65 12.30
C GLU A 330 12.16 4.33 11.18
N VAL A 331 11.91 5.29 10.29
CA VAL A 331 11.02 5.11 9.13
C VAL A 331 11.54 4.03 8.18
N GLN A 332 12.85 4.04 7.88
CA GLN A 332 13.48 3.03 7.04
C GLN A 332 13.42 1.64 7.70
N ALA A 333 13.70 1.55 8.99
CA ALA A 333 13.63 0.30 9.74
C ALA A 333 12.19 -0.27 9.76
N LYS A 334 11.18 0.57 10.04
CA LYS A 334 9.76 0.20 9.95
C LYS A 334 9.39 -0.31 8.55
N ASN A 335 9.79 0.39 7.50
CA ASN A 335 9.52 -0.04 6.13
C ASN A 335 10.14 -1.42 5.84
N VAL A 336 11.36 -1.68 6.28
CA VAL A 336 12.00 -3.00 6.12
C VAL A 336 11.26 -4.08 6.91
N VAL A 337 10.88 -3.81 8.15
CA VAL A 337 10.18 -4.79 9.01
C VAL A 337 8.79 -5.13 8.46
N TYR A 338 8.02 -4.14 8.00
CA TYR A 338 6.65 -4.37 7.56
C TYR A 338 6.51 -4.67 6.06
N SER A 339 7.48 -4.23 5.25
CA SER A 339 7.37 -4.26 3.79
C SER A 339 8.64 -4.78 3.09
N GLY A 340 9.61 -5.29 3.84
CA GLY A 340 10.88 -5.79 3.29
C GLY A 340 10.88 -7.27 2.89
N GLY A 341 9.75 -7.98 3.02
CA GLY A 341 9.67 -9.40 2.70
C GLY A 341 10.49 -10.31 3.63
N LEU A 342 10.69 -9.89 4.89
CA LEU A 342 11.51 -10.63 5.84
C LEU A 342 10.84 -11.93 6.28
N LYS A 343 11.67 -12.98 6.46
CA LYS A 343 11.32 -14.18 7.22
C LYS A 343 12.00 -14.07 8.59
N ILE A 344 11.20 -13.79 9.62
CA ILE A 344 11.67 -13.50 10.99
C ILE A 344 11.45 -14.75 11.84
N TYR A 345 12.50 -15.46 12.15
CA TYR A 345 12.45 -16.66 13.00
C TYR A 345 12.67 -16.26 14.45
N THR A 346 11.79 -16.73 15.34
CA THR A 346 11.80 -16.37 16.75
C THR A 346 11.99 -17.57 17.64
N THR A 347 12.18 -17.32 18.92
CA THR A 347 12.24 -18.36 19.96
C THR A 347 10.90 -18.67 20.59
N GLN A 348 9.80 -18.07 20.09
CA GLN A 348 8.46 -18.26 20.62
C GLN A 348 8.05 -19.73 20.60
N ASP A 349 7.51 -20.19 21.71
CA ASP A 349 6.76 -21.43 21.82
C ASP A 349 5.28 -21.08 21.75
N SER A 350 4.64 -21.39 20.62
CA SER A 350 3.25 -21.01 20.37
C SER A 350 2.26 -21.64 21.36
N TYR A 351 2.57 -22.83 21.90
CA TYR A 351 1.74 -23.47 22.90
C TYR A 351 1.84 -22.77 24.25
N MET A 352 3.06 -22.45 24.72
CA MET A 352 3.25 -21.66 25.94
C MET A 352 2.63 -20.27 25.84
N GLN A 353 2.78 -19.61 24.68
CA GLN A 353 2.18 -18.30 24.45
C GLN A 353 0.64 -18.37 24.55
N SER A 354 0.01 -19.39 23.95
CA SER A 354 -1.45 -19.53 23.98
C SER A 354 -1.99 -19.78 25.40
N ILE A 355 -1.24 -20.53 26.24
CA ILE A 355 -1.60 -20.70 27.65
C ILE A 355 -1.55 -19.34 28.36
N LEU A 356 -0.46 -18.61 28.22
CA LEU A 356 -0.32 -17.29 28.86
C LEU A 356 -1.41 -16.33 28.45
N ASP A 357 -1.69 -16.22 27.15
CA ASP A 357 -2.75 -15.35 26.63
C ASP A 357 -4.12 -15.72 27.18
N THR A 358 -4.41 -17.02 27.32
CA THR A 358 -5.67 -17.52 27.88
C THR A 358 -5.78 -17.25 29.39
N GLU A 359 -4.75 -17.59 30.15
CA GLU A 359 -4.78 -17.48 31.62
C GLU A 359 -4.78 -16.00 32.09
N PHE A 360 -4.11 -15.10 31.35
CA PHE A 360 -4.10 -13.68 31.68
C PHE A 360 -5.38 -12.93 31.27
N GLN A 361 -6.19 -13.51 30.39
CA GLN A 361 -7.53 -13.01 30.08
C GLN A 361 -8.59 -13.50 31.07
N ASN A 362 -8.36 -14.64 31.74
CA ASN A 362 -9.32 -15.22 32.69
C ASN A 362 -9.37 -14.41 33.99
N PRO A 363 -10.47 -13.70 34.31
CA PRO A 363 -10.58 -12.89 35.51
C PRO A 363 -10.53 -13.72 36.81
N GLU A 364 -10.87 -15.01 36.76
CA GLU A 364 -10.85 -15.90 37.93
C GLU A 364 -9.42 -16.15 38.47
N ASN A 365 -8.40 -15.94 37.68
CA ASN A 365 -7.01 -16.07 38.08
C ASN A 365 -6.47 -14.85 38.84
N PHE A 366 -7.30 -13.82 39.04
CA PHE A 366 -6.91 -12.57 39.66
C PHE A 366 -7.81 -12.23 40.87
N PRO A 367 -7.35 -11.31 41.76
CA PRO A 367 -8.15 -10.91 42.90
C PRO A 367 -9.54 -10.39 42.53
N ALA A 368 -10.55 -10.73 43.32
CA ALA A 368 -11.95 -10.35 43.09
C ALA A 368 -12.20 -8.83 43.15
N ASN A 369 -11.34 -8.08 43.87
CA ASN A 369 -11.45 -6.61 44.03
C ASN A 369 -10.74 -5.91 42.86
N THR A 370 -11.20 -6.15 41.64
CA THR A 370 -10.66 -5.50 40.48
C THR A 370 -11.31 -4.15 40.26
N GLN A 371 -10.51 -3.10 40.16
CA GLN A 371 -10.93 -1.78 39.69
C GLN A 371 -10.55 -1.58 38.22
N ILE A 372 -11.16 -0.63 37.56
CA ILE A 372 -10.86 -0.27 36.17
C ILE A 372 -10.01 0.99 36.18
N GLY A 373 -8.79 0.87 35.68
CA GLY A 373 -7.90 2.00 35.40
C GLY A 373 -8.22 2.64 34.05
N LEU A 374 -8.31 3.96 34.02
CA LEU A 374 -8.61 4.76 32.84
C LEU A 374 -7.34 5.32 32.21
N ASP A 375 -7.20 5.10 30.88
CA ASP A 375 -6.33 5.88 30.00
C ASP A 375 -7.18 6.55 28.93
N TRP A 376 -7.08 7.89 28.83
CA TRP A 376 -7.95 8.67 27.95
C TRP A 376 -7.20 9.88 27.38
N ALA A 377 -7.45 10.15 26.10
CA ALA A 377 -6.97 11.34 25.39
C ALA A 377 -8.01 11.80 24.38
N LEU A 378 -8.15 13.13 24.24
CA LEU A 378 -9.09 13.77 23.33
C LEU A 378 -8.40 14.92 22.62
N THR A 379 -8.59 15.01 21.30
CA THR A 379 -8.20 16.16 20.46
C THR A 379 -9.45 16.84 19.94
N VAL A 380 -9.58 18.13 20.22
CA VAL A 380 -10.72 18.96 19.81
C VAL A 380 -10.21 20.10 18.93
N GLU A 381 -10.87 20.34 17.80
CA GLU A 381 -10.75 21.56 17.02
C GLU A 381 -11.82 22.54 17.50
N GLN A 382 -11.40 23.69 18.01
CA GLN A 382 -12.29 24.73 18.51
C GLN A 382 -12.93 25.51 17.35
N ALA A 383 -14.01 26.20 17.63
CA ALA A 383 -14.76 26.97 16.62
C ALA A 383 -13.91 28.04 15.87
N ASP A 384 -12.79 28.46 16.43
CA ASP A 384 -11.80 29.40 15.82
C ASP A 384 -10.69 28.69 15.02
N GLY A 385 -10.71 27.33 14.97
CA GLY A 385 -9.72 26.50 14.26
C GLY A 385 -8.48 26.17 15.11
N GLU A 386 -8.41 26.56 16.38
CA GLU A 386 -7.34 26.09 17.26
C GLU A 386 -7.56 24.63 17.68
N VAL A 387 -6.45 23.86 17.73
CA VAL A 387 -6.49 22.45 18.13
C VAL A 387 -6.02 22.31 19.58
N GLN A 388 -6.89 21.80 20.43
CA GLN A 388 -6.62 21.56 21.86
C GLN A 388 -6.59 20.08 22.16
N ASN A 389 -5.56 19.64 22.92
CA ASN A 389 -5.41 18.27 23.38
C ASN A 389 -5.72 18.17 24.88
N TYR A 390 -6.49 17.16 25.26
CA TYR A 390 -6.85 16.84 26.64
C TYR A 390 -6.36 15.44 26.98
N SER A 391 -5.93 15.24 28.22
CA SER A 391 -5.42 13.96 28.71
C SER A 391 -6.12 13.51 29.99
N LYS A 392 -5.90 12.24 30.35
CA LYS A 392 -6.41 11.69 31.64
C LYS A 392 -5.90 12.47 32.85
N GLU A 393 -4.70 13.02 32.82
CA GLU A 393 -4.15 13.82 33.90
C GLU A 393 -4.92 15.13 34.06
N MET A 394 -5.34 15.74 32.97
CA MET A 394 -6.18 16.95 33.01
C MET A 394 -7.57 16.62 33.55
N LEU A 395 -8.17 15.49 33.17
CA LEU A 395 -9.41 14.98 33.74
C LEU A 395 -9.26 14.73 35.21
N GLN A 396 -8.18 14.07 35.63
CA GLN A 396 -7.91 13.83 37.07
C GLN A 396 -7.81 15.12 37.86
N LEU A 397 -7.09 16.11 37.35
CA LEU A 397 -6.94 17.41 37.99
C LEU A 397 -8.29 18.15 38.10
N TYR A 398 -9.13 18.05 37.07
CA TYR A 398 -10.46 18.67 37.09
C TYR A 398 -11.31 18.13 38.24
N PHE A 399 -11.41 16.80 38.41
CA PHE A 399 -12.20 16.20 39.47
C PHE A 399 -11.55 16.31 40.85
N ARG A 400 -10.24 16.43 40.96
CA ARG A 400 -9.54 16.70 42.24
C ARG A 400 -9.88 18.05 42.83
N ASN A 401 -10.43 18.99 42.10
CA ASN A 401 -10.92 20.25 42.63
C ASN A 401 -12.15 20.03 43.55
N SER A 402 -12.94 18.98 43.35
CA SER A 402 -14.09 18.63 44.13
C SER A 402 -13.84 17.46 45.11
N ASP A 403 -12.99 16.51 44.70
CA ASP A 403 -12.54 15.39 45.55
C ASP A 403 -11.01 15.27 45.50
N PRO A 404 -10.27 15.74 46.51
CA PRO A 404 -8.82 15.69 46.54
C PRO A 404 -8.21 14.28 46.42
N ASN A 405 -8.98 13.23 46.71
CA ASN A 405 -8.56 11.84 46.65
C ASN A 405 -8.92 11.19 45.31
N PHE A 406 -9.55 11.91 44.40
CA PHE A 406 -9.94 11.36 43.11
C PHE A 406 -8.71 10.80 42.39
N ASP A 407 -8.79 9.54 42.00
CA ASP A 407 -7.83 8.84 41.17
C ASP A 407 -8.52 8.34 39.89
N LEU A 408 -7.77 7.65 39.03
CA LEU A 408 -8.28 7.13 37.75
C LEU A 408 -8.65 5.65 37.89
N LEU A 409 -9.12 5.22 39.06
CA LEU A 409 -9.57 3.87 39.36
C LEU A 409 -11.08 3.89 39.64
N PHE A 410 -11.83 3.05 38.95
CA PHE A 410 -13.29 3.02 38.98
C PHE A 410 -13.79 1.59 39.26
N ASP A 411 -14.99 1.46 39.76
CA ASP A 411 -15.59 0.16 40.05
C ASP A 411 -16.08 -0.53 38.77
N SER A 412 -16.36 0.23 37.69
CA SER A 412 -16.77 -0.30 36.40
C SER A 412 -16.31 0.57 35.22
N GLN A 413 -16.36 0.01 34.03
CA GLN A 413 -16.09 0.75 32.79
C GLN A 413 -17.15 1.83 32.53
N GLU A 414 -18.41 1.56 32.86
CA GLU A 414 -19.53 2.49 32.72
C GLU A 414 -19.33 3.71 33.62
N GLU A 415 -18.83 3.51 34.83
CA GLU A 415 -18.51 4.60 35.75
C GLU A 415 -17.36 5.45 35.17
N ALA A 416 -16.27 4.83 34.73
CA ALA A 416 -15.15 5.53 34.09
C ALA A 416 -15.60 6.35 32.87
N GLN A 417 -16.46 5.79 32.02
CA GLN A 417 -17.04 6.49 30.89
C GLN A 417 -17.90 7.68 31.30
N SER A 418 -18.68 7.55 32.38
CA SER A 418 -19.46 8.66 32.89
C SER A 418 -18.61 9.87 33.32
N TYR A 419 -17.44 9.63 33.91
CA TYR A 419 -16.48 10.71 34.22
C TYR A 419 -15.87 11.36 32.98
N ILE A 420 -15.59 10.58 31.95
CA ILE A 420 -15.16 11.12 30.63
C ILE A 420 -16.25 12.05 30.07
N ASP A 421 -17.50 11.58 30.04
CA ASP A 421 -18.62 12.34 29.48
C ASP A 421 -18.88 13.63 30.25
N GLN A 422 -18.81 13.61 31.60
CA GLN A 422 -18.91 14.80 32.45
C GLN A 422 -17.78 15.80 32.17
N TYR A 423 -16.54 15.31 32.02
CA TYR A 423 -15.41 16.19 31.70
C TYR A 423 -15.52 16.77 30.29
N LYS A 424 -15.91 15.98 29.30
CA LYS A 424 -16.18 16.46 27.95
C LYS A 424 -17.25 17.56 27.93
N ALA A 425 -18.34 17.36 28.67
CA ALA A 425 -19.39 18.36 28.76
C ALA A 425 -18.91 19.68 29.42
N ALA A 426 -17.89 19.61 30.28
CA ALA A 426 -17.33 20.78 30.95
C ALA A 426 -16.31 21.56 30.07
N ILE A 427 -15.64 20.91 29.15
CA ILE A 427 -14.56 21.52 28.35
C ILE A 427 -14.98 21.90 26.92
N MET A 428 -15.97 21.22 26.34
CA MET A 428 -16.42 21.49 24.97
C MET A 428 -17.41 22.65 24.94
N GLN A 429 -17.27 23.50 23.91
CA GLN A 429 -18.12 24.64 23.63
C GLN A 429 -18.94 24.45 22.36
N GLU A 430 -19.93 25.32 22.15
CA GLU A 430 -20.74 25.27 20.94
C GLU A 430 -19.88 25.60 19.69
N GLY A 431 -19.87 24.68 18.73
CA GLY A 431 -19.05 24.79 17.52
C GLY A 431 -17.73 24.00 17.54
N ASP A 432 -17.34 23.43 18.69
CA ASP A 432 -16.17 22.55 18.77
C ASP A 432 -16.43 21.21 18.11
N THR A 433 -15.39 20.65 17.46
CA THR A 433 -15.45 19.33 16.80
C THR A 433 -14.39 18.38 17.35
N ILE A 434 -14.80 17.14 17.64
CA ILE A 434 -13.87 16.08 18.06
C ILE A 434 -13.09 15.59 16.82
N VAL A 435 -11.78 15.81 16.83
CA VAL A 435 -10.86 15.34 15.77
C VAL A 435 -10.44 13.90 16.03
N ALA A 436 -10.11 13.57 17.30
CA ALA A 436 -9.72 12.23 17.71
C ALA A 436 -10.05 12.01 19.20
N GLU A 437 -10.48 10.80 19.55
CA GLU A 437 -10.66 10.37 20.93
C GLU A 437 -10.17 8.94 21.09
N ARG A 438 -9.45 8.67 22.17
CA ARG A 438 -9.02 7.34 22.56
C ARG A 438 -9.30 7.12 24.02
N SER A 439 -10.02 6.04 24.36
CA SER A 439 -10.22 5.56 25.72
C SER A 439 -9.72 4.11 25.83
N SER A 440 -9.10 3.76 26.94
CA SER A 440 -8.68 2.41 27.27
C SER A 440 -9.00 2.12 28.75
N PHE A 441 -9.67 1.02 28.98
CA PHE A 441 -10.12 0.57 30.27
C PHE A 441 -9.36 -0.69 30.66
N THR A 442 -8.52 -0.63 31.69
CA THR A 442 -7.66 -1.74 32.07
C THR A 442 -7.95 -2.21 33.47
N PRO A 443 -8.17 -3.53 33.69
CA PRO A 443 -8.39 -4.05 35.06
C PRO A 443 -7.13 -3.85 35.92
N GLN A 444 -7.32 -3.47 37.17
CA GLN A 444 -6.28 -3.25 38.17
C GLN A 444 -6.47 -4.16 39.39
N PRO A 445 -5.41 -4.68 40.04
CA PRO A 445 -4.01 -4.52 39.65
C PRO A 445 -3.65 -5.25 38.34
N GLN A 446 -2.63 -4.75 37.64
CA GLN A 446 -2.06 -5.38 36.46
C GLN A 446 -1.01 -6.44 36.81
N ALA A 447 -0.79 -7.36 35.88
CA ALA A 447 0.25 -8.37 35.97
C ALA A 447 0.90 -8.58 34.59
N CYS A 448 2.14 -9.05 34.60
CA CYS A 448 2.88 -9.46 33.39
C CYS A 448 3.70 -10.71 33.68
N MET A 449 4.07 -11.45 32.64
CA MET A 449 4.91 -12.63 32.77
C MET A 449 5.82 -12.82 31.55
N THR A 450 7.04 -13.24 31.81
CA THR A 450 7.97 -13.70 30.78
C THR A 450 8.40 -15.13 31.11
N VAL A 451 8.28 -16.04 30.13
CA VAL A 451 8.76 -17.42 30.24
C VAL A 451 10.08 -17.53 29.50
N MET A 452 11.13 -17.96 30.20
CA MET A 452 12.48 -18.08 29.64
C MET A 452 13.05 -19.50 29.89
N ASP A 453 13.67 -20.08 28.87
CA ASP A 453 14.50 -21.27 29.01
C ASP A 453 15.83 -20.90 29.69
N GLN A 454 15.99 -21.38 30.91
CA GLN A 454 17.18 -21.09 31.74
C GLN A 454 18.51 -21.61 31.15
N ARG A 455 18.49 -22.57 30.23
CA ARG A 455 19.69 -23.15 29.61
C ARG A 455 20.20 -22.31 28.46
N THR A 456 19.30 -21.74 27.70
CA THR A 456 19.59 -21.01 26.47
C THR A 456 19.46 -19.50 26.65
N GLY A 457 18.71 -19.05 27.66
CA GLY A 457 18.31 -17.67 27.82
C GLY A 457 17.20 -17.22 26.83
N TYR A 458 16.66 -18.15 26.05
CA TYR A 458 15.63 -17.84 25.07
C TYR A 458 14.28 -17.57 25.73
N VAL A 459 13.67 -16.43 25.39
CA VAL A 459 12.32 -16.11 25.79
C VAL A 459 11.36 -16.94 24.93
N LYS A 460 10.48 -17.69 25.61
CA LYS A 460 9.51 -18.61 24.98
C LYS A 460 8.12 -18.01 24.85
N ALA A 461 7.71 -17.18 25.81
CA ALA A 461 6.43 -16.52 25.79
C ALA A 461 6.47 -15.24 26.63
N ILE A 462 5.65 -14.25 26.26
CA ILE A 462 5.50 -12.97 26.96
C ILE A 462 4.03 -12.58 27.00
N VAL A 463 3.58 -12.14 28.19
CA VAL A 463 2.34 -11.39 28.35
C VAL A 463 2.60 -10.12 29.14
N GLY A 464 2.23 -8.97 28.60
CA GLY A 464 2.55 -7.64 29.14
C GLY A 464 1.42 -6.99 29.94
N GLY A 465 0.29 -7.66 30.11
CA GLY A 465 -0.84 -7.14 30.86
C GLY A 465 -1.94 -8.17 31.03
N ARG A 466 -2.79 -8.01 32.06
CA ARG A 466 -4.00 -8.82 32.22
C ARG A 466 -5.18 -8.21 31.47
N GLY A 467 -6.13 -9.05 31.10
CA GLY A 467 -7.32 -8.69 30.33
C GLY A 467 -7.07 -8.79 28.81
N GLU A 468 -8.11 -8.50 28.05
CA GLU A 468 -8.08 -8.57 26.61
C GLU A 468 -7.13 -7.51 26.00
N LYS A 469 -6.27 -7.94 25.10
CA LYS A 469 -5.40 -7.04 24.34
C LYS A 469 -6.17 -6.53 23.12
N THR A 470 -6.51 -5.25 23.11
CA THR A 470 -7.40 -4.64 22.10
C THR A 470 -6.66 -3.96 20.95
N ALA A 471 -5.34 -3.75 21.06
CA ALA A 471 -4.53 -3.13 20.01
C ALA A 471 -3.11 -3.69 19.98
N SER A 472 -2.46 -3.64 18.80
CA SER A 472 -1.06 -3.98 18.63
C SER A 472 -0.15 -2.85 19.13
N LEU A 473 1.10 -3.18 19.45
CA LEU A 473 2.15 -2.25 19.90
C LEU A 473 1.72 -1.41 21.14
N THR A 474 1.00 -2.05 22.05
CA THR A 474 0.61 -1.45 23.33
C THR A 474 1.68 -1.64 24.39
N PHE A 475 1.59 -0.84 25.46
CA PHE A 475 2.54 -0.87 26.59
C PHE A 475 2.70 -2.29 27.17
N ASN A 476 3.93 -2.81 27.08
CA ASN A 476 4.29 -4.14 27.57
C ASN A 476 4.95 -4.03 28.94
N ARG A 477 4.22 -4.36 30.02
CA ARG A 477 4.74 -4.25 31.38
C ARG A 477 5.90 -5.21 31.67
N ALA A 478 6.09 -6.23 30.84
CA ALA A 478 7.19 -7.17 30.98
C ALA A 478 8.52 -6.59 30.49
N THR A 479 8.48 -5.61 29.55
CA THR A 479 9.67 -5.06 28.89
C THR A 479 9.81 -3.54 29.04
N ASP A 480 8.69 -2.80 29.08
CA ASP A 480 8.69 -1.33 29.07
C ASP A 480 8.58 -0.72 30.48
N ASN A 481 8.26 -1.53 31.51
CA ASN A 481 8.07 -1.05 32.86
C ASN A 481 9.32 -1.22 33.72
N TYR A 482 9.84 -0.12 34.23
CA TYR A 482 10.97 -0.10 35.17
C TYR A 482 10.44 0.05 36.60
N SER A 483 10.45 -1.04 37.36
CA SER A 483 10.04 -1.06 38.76
C SER A 483 11.18 -1.46 39.66
N GLN A 484 11.12 -1.06 40.93
CA GLN A 484 12.07 -1.50 41.93
C GLN A 484 11.90 -3.01 42.20
N PRO A 485 12.98 -3.80 42.02
CA PRO A 485 12.92 -5.26 42.16
C PRO A 485 12.73 -5.71 43.60
N GLY A 486 12.95 -4.83 44.57
CA GLY A 486 12.85 -5.15 45.98
C GLY A 486 13.72 -6.35 46.37
N SER A 487 13.17 -7.24 47.22
CA SER A 487 13.88 -8.42 47.74
C SER A 487 14.19 -9.48 46.70
N THR A 488 13.56 -9.46 45.50
CA THR A 488 13.90 -10.39 44.43
C THR A 488 15.32 -10.18 43.94
N PHE A 489 15.88 -8.98 44.06
CA PHE A 489 17.26 -8.67 43.68
C PHE A 489 18.34 -9.30 44.58
N LYS A 490 17.94 -9.82 45.77
CA LYS A 490 18.87 -10.49 46.69
C LYS A 490 19.55 -11.71 46.06
N ILE A 491 18.91 -12.38 45.12
CA ILE A 491 19.52 -13.50 44.38
C ILE A 491 20.75 -13.02 43.63
N LEU A 492 20.70 -11.89 42.96
CA LEU A 492 21.81 -11.33 42.17
C LEU A 492 22.80 -10.58 43.04
N SER A 493 22.36 -9.86 44.07
CA SER A 493 23.21 -8.99 44.88
C SER A 493 23.91 -9.68 46.06
N ALA A 494 23.35 -10.78 46.57
CA ALA A 494 23.87 -11.45 47.78
C ALA A 494 24.13 -12.95 47.55
N TYR A 495 23.09 -13.72 47.16
CA TYR A 495 23.21 -15.18 47.10
C TYR A 495 24.08 -15.65 45.93
N GLY A 496 23.94 -15.11 44.73
CA GLY A 496 24.75 -15.45 43.57
C GLY A 496 26.24 -15.24 43.83
N PRO A 497 26.70 -14.02 44.23
CA PRO A 497 28.09 -13.78 44.58
C PRO A 497 28.61 -14.64 45.72
N ALA A 498 27.80 -14.90 46.74
CA ALA A 498 28.19 -15.75 47.86
C ALA A 498 28.40 -17.21 47.47
N LEU A 499 27.59 -17.74 46.56
CA LEU A 499 27.74 -19.08 45.95
C LEU A 499 28.98 -19.13 45.06
N ASP A 500 29.17 -18.16 44.19
CA ASP A 500 30.28 -18.08 43.24
C ASP A 500 31.64 -18.01 43.97
N LEU A 501 31.70 -17.24 45.05
CA LEU A 501 32.87 -17.14 45.90
C LEU A 501 33.07 -18.33 46.86
N GLY A 502 32.19 -19.35 46.80
CA GLY A 502 32.26 -20.52 47.66
C GLY A 502 32.05 -20.22 49.16
N LYS A 503 31.42 -19.08 49.51
CA LYS A 503 31.11 -18.69 50.91
C LYS A 503 29.92 -19.43 51.45
N ILE A 504 28.98 -19.80 50.58
CA ILE A 504 27.77 -20.59 50.92
C ILE A 504 27.60 -21.69 49.86
N THR A 505 26.74 -22.66 50.16
CA THR A 505 26.22 -23.67 49.25
C THR A 505 24.72 -23.62 49.22
N LEU A 506 24.06 -24.32 48.31
CA LEU A 506 22.61 -24.44 48.29
C LEU A 506 22.04 -25.11 49.59
N ALA A 507 22.87 -25.83 50.32
CA ALA A 507 22.53 -26.47 51.59
C ALA A 507 22.90 -25.66 52.83
N THR A 508 23.45 -24.43 52.67
CA THR A 508 23.85 -23.59 53.79
C THR A 508 22.60 -23.07 54.51
N VAL A 509 22.51 -23.35 55.82
CA VAL A 509 21.47 -22.85 56.70
C VAL A 509 21.88 -21.46 57.21
N ILE A 510 21.07 -20.47 56.97
CA ILE A 510 21.21 -19.11 57.47
C ILE A 510 20.23 -18.87 58.59
N LYS A 511 20.70 -18.46 59.75
CA LYS A 511 19.87 -18.08 60.88
C LYS A 511 19.41 -16.65 60.69
N ASP A 512 18.11 -16.44 60.56
CA ASP A 512 17.49 -15.13 60.48
C ASP A 512 17.13 -14.67 61.88
N GLU A 513 17.97 -13.81 62.48
CA GLU A 513 17.83 -13.23 63.82
C GLU A 513 17.51 -11.74 63.72
#